data_6f8f17c799ef24ceff600eeeb1e01338
#
_entry.id   6f8f17c799ef24ceff600eeeb1e01338
#
_cell.length_a   1.000
_cell.length_b   1.000
_cell.length_c   1.000
_cell.angle_alpha   90.00
_cell.angle_beta   90.00
_cell.angle_gamma   90.00
#
_symmetry.space_group_name_H-M   'P 1'
#
loop_
_entity.id
_entity.type
_entity.pdbx_description
1 polymer ?
#
loop_
_entity_poly.entity_id
_entity_poly.type
_entity_poly.pdbx_seq_one_letter_code
_entity_poly.pdbx_strand_id
1 'polypeptide(L)'
;RFIRDWHSTKTSPSLFAPDLLGCGTAPCQAQPLTPEDWADQLITLMREQDNGPAVLVTQGASLPIALTIVARAPELVRALVAISPPGWLVLKQAFPQARAHLLWRVVFQGLIGNLFYRYARRRSFLNAFSKNNLFARTDSVDEEWLEMLQQGSRSMETRWAVYSFLAGFWRRDWETQLTGLKIPMQILFGANATGIGSSKNWDDLDQRLKTYADKLPHA
;
A
#
# COMPACT_ATOMS: atom_id res chain seq x y z
N ARG A 1 4.05 -13.09 -8.92
CA ARG A 1 3.73 -14.38 -8.27
C ARG A 1 2.25 -14.51 -8.03
N PHE A 2 1.63 -13.71 -7.15
CA PHE A 2 0.19 -13.79 -6.87
C PHE A 2 -0.69 -13.81 -8.13
N ILE A 3 -0.46 -12.91 -9.08
CA ILE A 3 -1.22 -12.83 -10.34
C ILE A 3 -1.04 -14.14 -11.16
N ARG A 4 0.18 -14.65 -11.26
CA ARG A 4 0.47 -15.89 -11.99
C ARG A 4 -0.20 -17.09 -11.35
N ASP A 5 -0.09 -17.21 -10.02
CA ASP A 5 -0.69 -18.29 -9.25
C ASP A 5 -2.22 -18.23 -9.33
N TRP A 6 -2.79 -17.01 -9.30
CA TRP A 6 -4.22 -16.78 -9.50
C TRP A 6 -4.70 -17.28 -10.85
N HIS A 7 -4.02 -16.91 -11.94
CA HIS A 7 -4.39 -17.37 -13.29
C HIS A 7 -4.15 -18.87 -13.52
N SER A 8 -3.33 -19.51 -12.72
CA SER A 8 -3.16 -20.98 -12.80
C SER A 8 -4.36 -21.77 -12.26
N THR A 9 -5.25 -21.12 -11.52
CA THR A 9 -6.45 -21.74 -10.94
C THR A 9 -7.60 -21.69 -11.94
N LYS A 10 -8.09 -22.85 -12.39
CA LYS A 10 -9.08 -23.01 -13.49
C LYS A 10 -10.42 -22.27 -13.30
N THR A 11 -10.77 -21.89 -12.09
CA THR A 11 -12.06 -21.28 -11.72
C THR A 11 -11.91 -19.88 -11.13
N SER A 12 -10.75 -19.24 -11.30
CA SER A 12 -10.49 -17.92 -10.71
C SER A 12 -11.32 -16.83 -11.41
N PRO A 13 -11.98 -15.95 -10.68
CA PRO A 13 -12.60 -14.76 -11.25
C PRO A 13 -11.55 -13.84 -11.88
N SER A 14 -11.98 -12.90 -12.72
CA SER A 14 -11.11 -11.90 -13.34
C SER A 14 -10.32 -11.13 -12.28
N LEU A 15 -9.02 -10.96 -12.49
CA LEU A 15 -8.12 -10.21 -11.63
C LEU A 15 -7.56 -9.01 -12.39
N PHE A 16 -7.69 -7.85 -11.80
CA PHE A 16 -7.10 -6.60 -12.26
C PHE A 16 -6.06 -6.12 -11.25
N ALA A 17 -4.86 -5.84 -11.71
CA ALA A 17 -3.76 -5.32 -10.90
C ALA A 17 -3.17 -4.07 -11.59
N PRO A 18 -3.87 -2.93 -11.50
CA PRO A 18 -3.42 -1.71 -12.16
C PRO A 18 -2.20 -1.11 -11.46
N ASP A 19 -1.32 -0.51 -12.24
CA ASP A 19 -0.31 0.39 -11.72
C ASP A 19 -0.97 1.64 -11.14
N LEU A 20 -0.70 1.96 -9.90
CA LEU A 20 -1.16 3.20 -9.27
C LEU A 20 -0.39 4.40 -9.82
N LEU A 21 -0.98 5.59 -9.77
CA LEU A 21 -0.30 6.84 -10.15
C LEU A 21 1.10 6.91 -9.54
N GLY A 22 2.10 7.10 -10.40
CA GLY A 22 3.50 7.13 -10.02
C GLY A 22 4.12 5.77 -9.69
N CYS A 23 3.45 4.66 -9.99
CA CYS A 23 3.99 3.31 -9.86
C CYS A 23 4.07 2.65 -11.24
N GLY A 24 5.04 1.76 -11.43
CA GLY A 24 5.20 1.02 -12.68
C GLY A 24 5.26 1.91 -13.90
N THR A 25 4.27 1.79 -14.78
CA THR A 25 4.14 2.57 -16.03
C THR A 25 3.17 3.73 -15.92
N ALA A 26 2.41 3.85 -14.83
CA ALA A 26 1.45 4.92 -14.64
C ALA A 26 2.15 6.27 -14.41
N PRO A 27 1.82 7.31 -15.19
CA PRO A 27 2.48 8.62 -15.08
C PRO A 27 2.16 9.29 -13.75
N CYS A 28 3.08 10.14 -13.30
CA CYS A 28 2.88 10.98 -12.13
C CYS A 28 3.58 12.32 -12.32
N GLN A 29 2.88 13.39 -11.98
CA GLN A 29 3.49 14.71 -11.89
C GLN A 29 4.27 14.88 -10.59
N ALA A 30 5.13 15.89 -10.55
CA ALA A 30 5.95 16.24 -9.38
C ALA A 30 5.11 16.90 -8.25
N GLN A 31 4.12 16.16 -7.76
CA GLN A 31 3.20 16.60 -6.71
C GLN A 31 3.02 15.51 -5.65
N PRO A 32 2.65 15.88 -4.42
CA PRO A 32 2.25 14.92 -3.42
C PRO A 32 1.01 14.15 -3.88
N LEU A 33 1.02 12.84 -3.67
CA LEU A 33 -0.12 11.96 -3.89
C LEU A 33 -0.73 11.57 -2.55
N THR A 34 -2.05 11.57 -2.50
CA THR A 34 -2.84 11.18 -1.34
C THR A 34 -3.64 9.90 -1.62
N PRO A 35 -4.22 9.24 -0.62
CA PRO A 35 -5.15 8.13 -0.85
C PRO A 35 -6.32 8.50 -1.77
N GLU A 36 -6.73 9.75 -1.76
CA GLU A 36 -7.79 10.28 -2.62
C GLU A 36 -7.39 10.24 -4.11
N ASP A 37 -6.17 10.65 -4.44
CA ASP A 37 -5.69 10.67 -5.84
C ASP A 37 -5.66 9.25 -6.42
N TRP A 38 -5.13 8.29 -5.64
CA TRP A 38 -5.12 6.88 -6.05
C TRP A 38 -6.51 6.27 -6.08
N ALA A 39 -7.39 6.63 -5.15
CA ALA A 39 -8.76 6.16 -5.12
C ALA A 39 -9.55 6.66 -6.33
N ASP A 40 -9.41 7.92 -6.71
CA ASP A 40 -10.09 8.51 -7.87
C ASP A 40 -9.64 7.84 -9.18
N GLN A 41 -8.34 7.52 -9.31
CA GLN A 41 -7.84 6.72 -10.44
C GLN A 41 -8.53 5.35 -10.49
N LEU A 42 -8.58 4.65 -9.37
CA LEU A 42 -9.15 3.30 -9.32
C LEU A 42 -10.67 3.30 -9.52
N ILE A 43 -11.39 4.26 -8.94
CA ILE A 43 -12.84 4.44 -9.14
C ILE A 43 -13.15 4.66 -10.62
N THR A 44 -12.37 5.50 -11.30
CA THR A 44 -12.51 5.73 -12.74
C THR A 44 -12.32 4.44 -13.52
N LEU A 45 -11.23 3.72 -13.24
CA LEU A 45 -10.94 2.44 -13.88
C LEU A 45 -12.05 1.40 -13.63
N MET A 46 -12.54 1.28 -12.39
CA MET A 46 -13.59 0.33 -12.04
C MET A 46 -14.91 0.65 -12.78
N ARG A 47 -15.25 1.92 -12.94
CA ARG A 47 -16.43 2.36 -13.71
C ARG A 47 -16.28 2.07 -15.21
N GLU A 48 -15.10 2.31 -15.76
CA GLU A 48 -14.82 2.02 -17.18
C GLU A 48 -14.87 0.52 -17.51
N GLN A 49 -14.48 -0.33 -16.57
CA GLN A 49 -14.53 -1.79 -16.77
C GLN A 49 -15.95 -2.36 -16.70
N ASP A 50 -16.86 -1.70 -15.99
CA ASP A 50 -18.28 -2.08 -15.82
C ASP A 50 -18.54 -3.55 -15.50
N ASN A 51 -17.65 -4.16 -14.70
CA ASN A 51 -17.72 -5.57 -14.29
C ASN A 51 -18.54 -5.80 -12.99
N GLY A 52 -19.27 -4.78 -12.54
CA GLY A 52 -20.00 -4.80 -11.28
C GLY A 52 -19.08 -4.64 -10.05
N PRO A 53 -19.65 -4.79 -8.84
CA PRO A 53 -18.89 -4.60 -7.60
C PRO A 53 -17.74 -5.59 -7.44
N ALA A 54 -16.54 -5.08 -7.17
CA ALA A 54 -15.30 -5.85 -7.04
C ALA A 54 -14.97 -6.21 -5.59
N VAL A 55 -14.16 -7.25 -5.42
CA VAL A 55 -13.43 -7.50 -4.18
C VAL A 55 -12.09 -6.76 -4.26
N LEU A 56 -11.87 -5.81 -3.37
CA LEU A 56 -10.59 -5.11 -3.28
C LEU A 56 -9.60 -5.92 -2.45
N VAL A 57 -8.42 -6.19 -3.00
CA VAL A 57 -7.32 -6.84 -2.28
C VAL A 57 -6.22 -5.81 -2.08
N THR A 58 -5.89 -5.53 -0.83
CA THR A 58 -4.88 -4.54 -0.45
C THR A 58 -3.73 -5.18 0.31
N GLN A 59 -2.54 -4.63 0.20
CA GLN A 59 -1.40 -5.06 0.99
C GLN A 59 -0.79 -3.87 1.74
N GLY A 60 -0.56 -4.04 3.04
CA GLY A 60 0.10 -3.03 3.85
C GLY A 60 -0.60 -1.68 3.79
N ALA A 61 0.17 -0.63 3.48
CA ALA A 61 -0.30 0.74 3.49
C ALA A 61 -1.16 1.16 2.28
N SER A 62 -1.57 0.24 1.41
CA SER A 62 -2.61 0.52 0.41
C SER A 62 -4.03 0.40 0.98
N LEU A 63 -4.21 -0.09 2.20
CA LEU A 63 -5.51 -0.13 2.88
C LEU A 63 -6.23 1.24 2.90
N PRO A 64 -5.60 2.38 3.24
CA PRO A 64 -6.19 3.70 3.14
C PRO A 64 -6.81 4.05 1.79
N ILE A 65 -6.22 3.58 0.69
CA ILE A 65 -6.77 3.79 -0.65
C ILE A 65 -8.11 3.06 -0.78
N ALA A 66 -8.17 1.79 -0.39
CA ALA A 66 -9.41 1.02 -0.43
C ALA A 66 -10.49 1.60 0.48
N LEU A 67 -10.15 2.06 1.69
CA LEU A 67 -11.09 2.74 2.57
C LEU A 67 -11.66 4.02 1.93
N THR A 68 -10.83 4.75 1.19
CA THR A 68 -11.27 5.93 0.45
C THR A 68 -12.21 5.55 -0.69
N ILE A 69 -11.93 4.45 -1.43
CA ILE A 69 -12.83 3.94 -2.47
C ILE A 69 -14.19 3.57 -1.87
N VAL A 70 -14.19 2.80 -0.77
CA VAL A 70 -15.45 2.39 -0.08
C VAL A 70 -16.25 3.62 0.39
N ALA A 71 -15.57 4.66 0.87
CA ALA A 71 -16.24 5.88 1.32
C ALA A 71 -16.84 6.71 0.17
N ARG A 72 -16.20 6.73 -1.02
CA ARG A 72 -16.59 7.56 -2.16
C ARG A 72 -17.50 6.86 -3.16
N ALA A 73 -17.33 5.55 -3.30
CA ALA A 73 -18.04 4.73 -4.29
C ALA A 73 -18.34 3.33 -3.71
N PRO A 74 -19.15 3.26 -2.62
CA PRO A 74 -19.46 2.00 -1.95
C PRO A 74 -20.12 0.97 -2.88
N GLU A 75 -20.84 1.44 -3.88
CA GLU A 75 -21.52 0.61 -4.89
C GLU A 75 -20.56 -0.21 -5.75
N LEU A 76 -19.31 0.21 -5.85
CA LEU A 76 -18.28 -0.49 -6.63
C LEU A 76 -17.55 -1.58 -5.82
N VAL A 77 -17.80 -1.68 -4.51
CA VAL A 77 -17.02 -2.58 -3.64
C VAL A 77 -17.92 -3.59 -2.95
N ARG A 78 -17.72 -4.87 -3.26
CA ARG A 78 -18.46 -5.97 -2.65
C ARG A 78 -17.85 -6.46 -1.34
N ALA A 79 -16.51 -6.46 -1.26
CA ALA A 79 -15.78 -6.91 -0.08
C ALA A 79 -14.34 -6.36 -0.10
N LEU A 80 -13.67 -6.39 1.03
CA LEU A 80 -12.28 -5.96 1.20
C LEU A 80 -11.44 -7.07 1.80
N VAL A 81 -10.29 -7.35 1.20
CA VAL A 81 -9.26 -8.25 1.76
C VAL A 81 -8.01 -7.43 2.06
N ALA A 82 -7.62 -7.36 3.32
CA ALA A 82 -6.43 -6.64 3.75
C ALA A 82 -5.32 -7.61 4.15
N ILE A 83 -4.22 -7.61 3.39
CA ILE A 83 -3.05 -8.45 3.64
C ILE A 83 -2.01 -7.64 4.40
N SER A 84 -1.68 -8.09 5.60
CA SER A 84 -0.72 -7.44 6.50
C SER A 84 -0.93 -5.91 6.58
N PRO A 85 -2.13 -5.44 6.95
CA PRO A 85 -2.40 -4.02 7.10
C PRO A 85 -1.46 -3.39 8.13
N PRO A 86 -1.27 -2.04 8.12
CA PRO A 86 -0.51 -1.35 9.15
C PRO A 86 -1.06 -1.62 10.55
N GLY A 87 -0.21 -1.55 11.58
CA GLY A 87 -0.67 -1.65 12.96
C GLY A 87 -1.75 -0.63 13.28
N TRP A 88 -2.70 -0.98 14.16
CA TRP A 88 -3.85 -0.13 14.50
C TRP A 88 -3.46 1.28 14.94
N LEU A 89 -2.41 1.38 15.76
CA LEU A 89 -1.90 2.69 16.22
C LEU A 89 -1.38 3.56 15.07
N VAL A 90 -0.80 2.94 14.04
CA VAL A 90 -0.32 3.68 12.85
C VAL A 90 -1.50 4.19 12.03
N LEU A 91 -2.58 3.41 11.92
CA LEU A 91 -3.80 3.81 11.23
C LEU A 91 -4.60 4.87 11.98
N LYS A 92 -4.57 4.84 13.31
CA LYS A 92 -5.24 5.85 14.14
C LYS A 92 -4.46 7.16 14.26
N GLN A 93 -3.12 7.09 14.16
CA GLN A 93 -2.28 8.25 14.39
C GLN A 93 -2.24 9.18 13.17
N ALA A 94 -2.92 10.31 13.27
CA ALA A 94 -2.79 11.38 12.29
C ALA A 94 -1.35 11.93 12.25
N PHE A 95 -0.85 12.17 11.06
CA PHE A 95 0.41 12.88 10.85
C PHE A 95 0.12 14.33 10.42
N PRO A 96 0.72 15.34 11.07
CA PRO A 96 0.46 16.73 10.75
C PRO A 96 0.79 17.02 9.27
N GLN A 97 -0.19 17.43 8.48
CA GLN A 97 -0.01 17.67 7.05
C GLN A 97 1.03 18.77 6.77
N ALA A 98 1.13 19.77 7.65
CA ALA A 98 2.18 20.78 7.54
C ALA A 98 3.60 20.18 7.60
N ARG A 99 3.81 19.13 8.41
CA ARG A 99 5.09 18.40 8.45
C ARG A 99 5.31 17.56 7.20
N ALA A 100 4.25 16.92 6.67
CA ALA A 100 4.34 16.17 5.42
C ALA A 100 4.76 17.11 4.26
N HIS A 101 4.13 18.27 4.15
CA HIS A 101 4.49 19.27 3.14
C HIS A 101 5.91 19.85 3.35
N LEU A 102 6.33 20.06 4.58
CA LEU A 102 7.69 20.50 4.88
C LEU A 102 8.72 19.46 4.45
N LEU A 103 8.53 18.19 4.82
CA LEU A 103 9.38 17.07 4.38
C LEU A 103 9.42 16.96 2.84
N TRP A 104 8.27 17.08 2.20
CA TRP A 104 8.18 17.07 0.74
C TRP A 104 9.06 18.17 0.11
N ARG A 105 8.87 19.41 0.53
CA ARG A 105 9.58 20.57 -0.04
C ARG A 105 11.08 20.56 0.25
N VAL A 106 11.47 20.24 1.48
CA VAL A 106 12.87 20.36 1.91
C VAL A 106 13.68 19.13 1.55
N VAL A 107 13.10 17.93 1.70
CA VAL A 107 13.85 16.68 1.52
C VAL A 107 13.60 16.07 0.15
N PHE A 108 12.33 15.86 -0.22
CA PHE A 108 11.99 15.00 -1.34
C PHE A 108 11.97 15.71 -2.69
N GLN A 109 11.54 16.96 -2.74
CA GLN A 109 11.44 17.71 -4.00
C GLN A 109 12.79 18.18 -4.54
N GLY A 110 13.78 18.36 -3.66
CA GLY A 110 15.08 18.92 -3.97
C GLY A 110 16.14 17.92 -4.44
N LEU A 111 17.40 18.38 -4.47
CA LEU A 111 18.57 17.60 -4.85
C LEU A 111 18.77 16.37 -3.94
N ILE A 112 18.51 16.51 -2.66
CA ILE A 112 18.67 15.42 -1.68
C ILE A 112 17.76 14.24 -2.06
N GLY A 113 16.49 14.50 -2.32
CA GLY A 113 15.55 13.47 -2.75
C GLY A 113 15.98 12.84 -4.08
N ASN A 114 16.42 13.64 -5.04
CA ASN A 114 16.89 13.11 -6.32
C ASN A 114 18.09 12.16 -6.15
N LEU A 115 19.09 12.55 -5.37
CA LEU A 115 20.26 11.71 -5.09
C LEU A 115 19.89 10.45 -4.30
N PHE A 116 19.04 10.61 -3.28
CA PHE A 116 18.56 9.48 -2.50
C PHE A 116 17.82 8.45 -3.37
N TYR A 117 16.91 8.90 -4.26
CA TYR A 117 16.18 7.96 -5.11
C TYR A 117 17.10 7.27 -6.12
N ARG A 118 18.07 7.98 -6.69
CA ARG A 118 19.10 7.37 -7.55
C ARG A 118 19.89 6.29 -6.83
N TYR A 119 20.16 6.47 -5.54
CA TYR A 119 20.80 5.45 -4.71
C TYR A 119 19.84 4.30 -4.38
N ALA A 120 18.63 4.61 -3.92
CA ALA A 120 17.65 3.64 -3.44
C ALA A 120 17.14 2.67 -4.54
N ARG A 121 17.16 3.09 -5.82
CA ARG A 121 16.79 2.22 -6.95
C ARG A 121 17.92 1.30 -7.43
N ARG A 122 19.12 1.37 -6.84
CA ARG A 122 20.20 0.44 -7.17
C ARG A 122 19.86 -0.97 -6.71
N ARG A 123 20.21 -1.96 -7.53
CA ARG A 123 19.93 -3.37 -7.23
C ARG A 123 20.44 -3.81 -5.85
N SER A 124 21.64 -3.36 -5.47
CA SER A 124 22.22 -3.66 -4.16
C SER A 124 21.36 -3.15 -3.01
N PHE A 125 20.86 -1.92 -3.12
CA PHE A 125 19.95 -1.34 -2.12
C PHE A 125 18.61 -2.08 -2.09
N LEU A 126 17.99 -2.32 -3.24
CA LEU A 126 16.73 -3.04 -3.36
C LEU A 126 16.82 -4.46 -2.77
N ASN A 127 17.92 -5.16 -3.03
CA ASN A 127 18.18 -6.49 -2.45
C ASN A 127 18.31 -6.43 -0.92
N ALA A 128 19.16 -5.54 -0.41
CA ALA A 128 19.36 -5.37 1.04
C ALA A 128 18.05 -4.94 1.73
N PHE A 129 17.33 -3.98 1.17
CA PHE A 129 16.05 -3.51 1.69
C PHE A 129 15.00 -4.62 1.72
N SER A 130 14.89 -5.41 0.64
CA SER A 130 13.95 -6.51 0.55
C SER A 130 14.24 -7.59 1.60
N LYS A 131 15.50 -7.99 1.74
CA LYS A 131 15.92 -8.99 2.72
C LYS A 131 15.72 -8.56 4.18
N ASN A 132 15.91 -7.28 4.46
CA ASN A 132 15.86 -6.77 5.83
C ASN A 132 14.47 -6.31 6.27
N ASN A 133 13.60 -5.93 5.30
CA ASN A 133 12.35 -5.25 5.66
C ASN A 133 11.09 -5.85 5.03
N LEU A 134 11.19 -6.62 3.94
CA LEU A 134 10.00 -7.07 3.22
C LEU A 134 9.75 -8.58 3.36
N PHE A 135 10.79 -9.37 3.56
CA PHE A 135 10.67 -10.81 3.61
C PHE A 135 11.20 -11.35 4.94
N ALA A 136 10.46 -12.26 5.54
CA ALA A 136 10.90 -12.99 6.73
C ALA A 136 12.06 -13.96 6.41
N ARG A 137 12.09 -14.47 5.17
CA ARG A 137 13.13 -15.37 4.69
C ARG A 137 13.93 -14.69 3.58
N THR A 138 15.23 -14.61 3.76
CA THR A 138 16.14 -13.95 2.81
C THR A 138 16.26 -14.67 1.47
N ASP A 139 16.06 -16.00 1.46
CA ASP A 139 16.05 -16.85 0.26
C ASP A 139 14.80 -16.60 -0.64
N SER A 140 13.77 -15.96 -0.11
CA SER A 140 12.59 -15.57 -0.86
C SER A 140 12.81 -14.35 -1.76
N VAL A 141 13.94 -13.65 -1.60
CA VAL A 141 14.33 -12.52 -2.46
C VAL A 141 15.12 -13.07 -3.64
N ASP A 142 14.42 -13.41 -4.71
CA ASP A 142 14.99 -13.96 -5.93
C ASP A 142 15.20 -12.92 -7.03
N GLU A 143 15.76 -13.36 -8.15
CA GLU A 143 16.05 -12.53 -9.32
C GLU A 143 14.77 -11.90 -9.90
N GLU A 144 13.70 -12.66 -10.04
CA GLU A 144 12.41 -12.18 -10.57
C GLU A 144 11.87 -11.01 -9.73
N TRP A 145 11.96 -11.11 -8.40
CA TRP A 145 11.57 -10.04 -7.49
C TRP A 145 12.40 -8.77 -7.70
N LEU A 146 13.73 -8.93 -7.78
CA LEU A 146 14.64 -7.79 -7.96
C LEU A 146 14.48 -7.12 -9.32
N GLU A 147 14.28 -7.89 -10.38
CA GLU A 147 14.00 -7.37 -11.72
C GLU A 147 12.69 -6.57 -11.75
N MET A 148 11.64 -7.09 -11.12
CA MET A 148 10.35 -6.39 -11.00
C MET A 148 10.52 -5.04 -10.27
N LEU A 149 11.25 -5.00 -9.16
CA LEU A 149 11.52 -3.74 -8.44
C LEU A 149 12.36 -2.76 -9.27
N GLN A 150 13.38 -3.27 -9.99
CA GLN A 150 14.18 -2.43 -10.87
C GLN A 150 13.36 -1.86 -12.03
N GLN A 151 12.50 -2.66 -12.62
CA GLN A 151 11.59 -2.22 -13.67
C GLN A 151 10.62 -1.15 -13.15
N GLY A 152 9.98 -1.38 -12.01
CA GLY A 152 9.06 -0.44 -11.38
C GLY A 152 9.72 0.88 -10.95
N SER A 153 11.04 0.87 -10.69
CA SER A 153 11.82 2.06 -10.33
C SER A 153 12.66 2.65 -11.47
N ARG A 154 12.43 2.19 -12.71
CA ARG A 154 13.22 2.60 -13.87
C ARG A 154 13.09 4.10 -14.20
N SER A 155 11.88 4.64 -14.10
CA SER A 155 11.65 6.07 -14.23
C SER A 155 12.00 6.81 -12.94
N MET A 156 12.62 8.00 -13.06
CA MET A 156 12.82 8.88 -11.92
C MET A 156 11.50 9.49 -11.39
N GLU A 157 10.45 9.46 -12.18
CA GLU A 157 9.13 10.00 -11.80
C GLU A 157 8.43 9.15 -10.74
N THR A 158 8.72 7.84 -10.71
CA THR A 158 8.15 6.94 -9.69
C THR A 158 8.56 7.31 -8.26
N ARG A 159 9.59 8.16 -8.08
CA ARG A 159 9.95 8.70 -6.76
C ARG A 159 8.82 9.49 -6.11
N TRP A 160 7.94 10.09 -6.87
CA TRP A 160 6.89 10.96 -6.33
C TRP A 160 5.86 10.16 -5.54
N ALA A 161 5.45 8.99 -6.03
CA ALA A 161 4.60 8.07 -5.28
C ALA A 161 5.29 7.57 -4.00
N VAL A 162 6.54 7.12 -4.10
CA VAL A 162 7.34 6.66 -2.97
C VAL A 162 7.49 7.76 -1.92
N TYR A 163 7.77 8.98 -2.34
CA TYR A 163 7.97 10.12 -1.44
C TYR A 163 6.68 10.62 -0.82
N SER A 164 5.57 10.54 -1.54
CA SER A 164 4.26 10.82 -0.99
C SER A 164 3.94 9.89 0.18
N PHE A 165 4.26 8.60 -0.01
CA PHE A 165 4.13 7.61 1.04
C PHE A 165 5.07 7.89 2.23
N LEU A 166 6.36 8.12 1.98
CA LEU A 166 7.37 8.37 3.02
C LEU A 166 7.12 9.70 3.77
N ALA A 167 6.61 10.72 3.09
CA ALA A 167 6.23 11.99 3.72
C ALA A 167 5.01 11.87 4.63
N GLY A 168 4.25 10.78 4.51
CA GLY A 168 3.12 10.50 5.37
C GLY A 168 1.80 11.14 4.92
N PHE A 169 1.64 11.49 3.64
CA PHE A 169 0.38 12.03 3.11
C PHE A 169 -0.82 11.07 3.24
N TRP A 170 -0.56 9.77 3.39
CA TRP A 170 -1.58 8.74 3.64
C TRP A 170 -2.00 8.64 5.11
N ARG A 171 -1.24 9.23 6.06
CA ARG A 171 -1.43 9.09 7.50
C ARG A 171 -2.45 10.09 8.02
N ARG A 172 -3.60 9.58 8.40
CA ARG A 172 -4.64 10.28 9.14
C ARG A 172 -5.33 9.27 10.07
N ASP A 173 -6.29 9.72 10.85
CA ASP A 173 -7.14 8.80 11.62
C ASP A 173 -8.10 8.06 10.69
N TRP A 174 -7.87 6.76 10.54
CA TRP A 174 -8.67 5.84 9.73
C TRP A 174 -9.61 4.97 10.58
N GLU A 175 -9.57 5.11 11.93
CA GLU A 175 -10.36 4.27 12.84
C GLU A 175 -11.85 4.34 12.53
N THR A 176 -12.38 5.53 12.33
CA THR A 176 -13.81 5.73 12.03
C THR A 176 -14.24 5.05 10.74
N GLN A 177 -13.43 5.17 9.66
CA GLN A 177 -13.73 4.51 8.38
C GLN A 177 -13.65 2.99 8.50
N LEU A 178 -12.65 2.46 9.22
CA LEU A 178 -12.50 1.02 9.44
C LEU A 178 -13.66 0.43 10.25
N THR A 179 -13.97 1.04 11.40
CA THR A 179 -15.02 0.53 12.27
C THR A 179 -16.43 0.74 11.71
N GLY A 180 -16.59 1.70 10.81
CA GLY A 180 -17.83 2.00 10.12
C GLY A 180 -18.07 1.22 8.82
N LEU A 181 -17.19 0.28 8.45
CA LEU A 181 -17.35 -0.52 7.24
C LEU A 181 -18.64 -1.36 7.30
N LYS A 182 -19.44 -1.27 6.22
CA LYS A 182 -20.68 -2.03 6.05
C LYS A 182 -20.54 -3.21 5.09
N ILE A 183 -19.35 -3.38 4.50
CA ILE A 183 -19.04 -4.48 3.60
C ILE A 183 -18.22 -5.54 4.33
N PRO A 184 -18.30 -6.81 3.91
CA PRO A 184 -17.45 -7.87 4.45
C PRO A 184 -15.97 -7.50 4.31
N MET A 185 -15.22 -7.73 5.37
CA MET A 185 -13.77 -7.54 5.37
C MET A 185 -13.08 -8.80 5.87
N GLN A 186 -11.99 -9.19 5.22
CA GLN A 186 -11.10 -10.25 5.67
C GLN A 186 -9.71 -9.68 5.89
N ILE A 187 -9.08 -10.06 6.99
CA ILE A 187 -7.74 -9.60 7.34
C ILE A 187 -6.80 -10.80 7.43
N LEU A 188 -5.69 -10.74 6.71
CA LEU A 188 -4.68 -11.78 6.67
C LEU A 188 -3.35 -11.21 7.16
N PHE A 189 -2.74 -11.88 8.13
CA PHE A 189 -1.38 -11.57 8.58
C PHE A 189 -0.45 -12.72 8.26
N GLY A 190 0.73 -12.39 7.75
CA GLY A 190 1.81 -13.37 7.66
C GLY A 190 2.33 -13.69 9.08
N ALA A 191 2.53 -14.96 9.40
CA ALA A 191 2.98 -15.40 10.73
C ALA A 191 4.30 -14.74 11.19
N ASN A 192 5.15 -14.37 10.24
CA ASN A 192 6.44 -13.70 10.50
C ASN A 192 6.47 -12.26 9.99
N ALA A 193 5.32 -11.67 9.67
CA ALA A 193 5.28 -10.32 9.13
C ALA A 193 5.58 -9.29 10.23
N THR A 194 6.59 -8.47 10.00
CA THR A 194 6.85 -7.27 10.80
C THR A 194 5.99 -6.11 10.26
N GLY A 195 5.35 -5.37 11.16
CA GLY A 195 4.50 -4.24 10.74
C GLY A 195 5.32 -3.05 10.24
N ILE A 196 4.74 -2.29 9.31
CA ILE A 196 5.29 -1.00 8.87
C ILE A 196 5.16 -0.01 10.02
N GLY A 197 6.27 0.60 10.43
CA GLY A 197 6.30 1.60 11.50
C GLY A 197 6.35 1.01 12.91
N SER A 198 6.67 -0.27 13.06
CA SER A 198 6.84 -0.90 14.37
C SER A 198 8.04 -0.33 15.12
N SER A 199 7.80 0.27 16.28
CA SER A 199 8.79 0.22 17.34
C SER A 199 8.80 -1.22 17.86
N LYS A 200 9.95 -1.83 18.03
CA LYS A 200 10.16 -3.25 18.39
C LYS A 200 9.32 -3.78 19.58
N ASN A 201 8.63 -2.94 20.32
CA ASN A 201 7.89 -3.29 21.53
C ASN A 201 6.36 -3.20 21.42
N TRP A 202 5.79 -2.82 20.26
CA TRP A 202 4.37 -2.47 20.16
C TRP A 202 3.59 -3.28 19.13
N ASP A 203 4.23 -4.22 18.46
CA ASP A 203 3.65 -4.81 17.27
C ASP A 203 3.90 -6.32 17.17
N ASP A 204 3.69 -7.01 18.29
CA ASP A 204 3.58 -8.45 18.31
C ASP A 204 2.36 -8.88 17.47
N LEU A 205 2.52 -9.94 16.69
CA LEU A 205 1.48 -10.47 15.81
C LEU A 205 0.19 -10.78 16.59
N ASP A 206 0.33 -11.40 17.76
CA ASP A 206 -0.83 -11.78 18.60
C ASP A 206 -1.58 -10.53 19.09
N GLN A 207 -0.87 -9.49 19.46
CA GLN A 207 -1.48 -8.21 19.86
C GLN A 207 -2.15 -7.51 18.67
N ARG A 208 -1.57 -7.58 17.47
CA ARG A 208 -2.21 -7.06 16.25
C ARG A 208 -3.50 -7.81 15.94
N LEU A 209 -3.44 -9.14 15.90
CA LEU A 209 -4.60 -10.00 15.66
C LEU A 209 -5.71 -9.69 16.67
N LYS A 210 -5.38 -9.65 17.95
CA LYS A 210 -6.33 -9.31 19.02
C LYS A 210 -6.93 -7.92 18.80
N THR A 211 -6.11 -6.90 18.54
CA THR A 211 -6.60 -5.52 18.35
C THR A 211 -7.56 -5.43 17.18
N TYR A 212 -7.24 -6.06 16.05
CA TYR A 212 -8.12 -6.06 14.89
C TYR A 212 -9.41 -6.84 15.15
N ALA A 213 -9.35 -8.00 15.81
CA ALA A 213 -10.52 -8.79 16.17
C ALA A 213 -11.45 -8.05 17.15
N ASP A 214 -10.88 -7.38 18.16
CA ASP A 214 -11.66 -6.62 19.14
C ASP A 214 -12.34 -5.38 18.52
N LYS A 215 -11.69 -4.75 17.54
CA LYS A 215 -12.18 -3.52 16.90
C LYS A 215 -13.08 -3.78 15.70
N LEU A 216 -12.94 -4.91 15.05
CA LEU A 216 -13.67 -5.30 13.84
C LEU A 216 -14.28 -6.70 14.01
N PRO A 217 -15.29 -6.85 14.88
CA PRO A 217 -15.85 -8.17 15.21
C PRO A 217 -16.55 -8.86 14.03
N HIS A 218 -16.71 -8.15 12.91
CA HIS A 218 -17.33 -8.67 11.68
C HIS A 218 -16.32 -8.86 10.52
N ALA A 219 -15.00 -8.73 10.80
CA ALA A 219 -13.93 -8.92 9.81
C ALA A 219 -13.42 -10.37 9.78
#